data_6b5fddec947bd7b8775fbdd5a7568529
#
_entry.id   6b5fddec947bd7b8775fbdd5a7568529
#
_cell.length_a   1.000
_cell.length_b   1.000
_cell.length_c   1.000
_cell.angle_alpha   90.00
_cell.angle_beta   90.00
_cell.angle_gamma   90.00
#
_symmetry.space_group_name_H-M   'P 1'
#
loop_
_entity.id
_entity.type
_entity.pdbx_description
1 polymer ?
#
loop_
_entity_poly.entity_id
_entity_poly.type
_entity_poly.pdbx_seq_one_letter_code
_entity_poly.pdbx_strand_id
1 'polypeptide(L)'
;RFLAPLIWKSFDFSKFDLVITSASWYISRGFRVNPKTKVICYCHTPPRYLYGYPTSIEWQRYWPVRVYATIVNHFLRMYDFQSAQEVTAFIANSKNVQERIRKFYRRDSTVIYPPVEVEKIIEATKGLSPENYFLIASRIVGAKGIEQAAEVAKKAKVRIKVIGEPSGLKWFGGKLANLKNEYVEFLGRVSDRELYQYYGKCKAFLALATNEDFGMTLVEAMAAGRPVIAFRGGGYRETIVEEKTGLFFNKPTVESLMRVFREFGEVGEKIKPEDCREQARKFSKERFKKEMIEFVRSI
;
A
#
# COMPACT_ATOMS: atom_id res chain seq x y z
N ARG A 1 -1.74 21.78 0.26
CA ARG A 1 -0.56 21.09 -0.28
C ARG A 1 0.45 22.07 -0.85
N PHE A 2 0.04 23.10 -1.60
CA PHE A 2 0.91 24.11 -2.18
C PHE A 2 1.69 24.90 -1.11
N LEU A 3 1.09 25.17 0.05
CA LEU A 3 1.73 25.88 1.17
C LEU A 3 2.61 24.96 2.05
N ALA A 4 2.58 23.65 1.85
CA ALA A 4 3.37 22.72 2.66
C ALA A 4 4.88 23.04 2.68
N PRO A 5 5.53 23.44 1.57
CA PRO A 5 6.93 23.86 1.58
C PRO A 5 7.22 25.01 2.54
N LEU A 6 6.34 26.02 2.58
CA LEU A 6 6.49 27.19 3.48
C LEU A 6 6.32 26.79 4.95
N ILE A 7 5.33 25.93 5.23
CA ILE A 7 5.09 25.42 6.57
C ILE A 7 6.31 24.63 7.06
N TRP A 8 6.85 23.71 6.25
CA TRP A 8 8.00 22.93 6.66
C TRP A 8 9.26 23.76 6.85
N LYS A 9 9.49 24.81 6.05
CA LYS A 9 10.59 25.75 6.22
C LYS A 9 10.54 26.53 7.54
N SER A 10 9.37 26.65 8.17
CA SER A 10 9.25 27.35 9.47
C SER A 10 9.67 26.50 10.66
N PHE A 11 9.75 25.18 10.52
CA PHE A 11 10.26 24.31 11.58
C PHE A 11 11.77 24.35 11.67
N ASP A 12 12.26 24.39 12.90
CA ASP A 12 13.68 24.40 13.24
C ASP A 12 14.03 23.18 14.10
N PHE A 13 14.81 22.28 13.52
CA PHE A 13 15.32 21.08 14.19
C PHE A 13 16.84 21.16 14.42
N SER A 14 17.42 22.36 14.44
CA SER A 14 18.86 22.57 14.62
C SER A 14 19.43 22.06 15.94
N LYS A 15 18.56 21.80 16.93
CA LYS A 15 18.94 21.28 18.25
C LYS A 15 19.14 19.76 18.28
N PHE A 16 18.80 19.06 17.20
CA PHE A 16 18.87 17.61 17.14
C PHE A 16 20.07 17.15 16.31
N ASP A 17 20.74 16.11 16.76
CA ASP A 17 21.82 15.47 16.00
C ASP A 17 21.26 14.57 14.89
N LEU A 18 20.07 14.01 15.09
CA LEU A 18 19.38 13.13 14.16
C LEU A 18 17.90 13.50 14.03
N VAL A 19 17.42 13.60 12.79
CA VAL A 19 16.01 13.77 12.48
C VAL A 19 15.58 12.62 11.56
N ILE A 20 14.59 11.85 11.99
CA ILE A 20 13.99 10.80 11.16
C ILE A 20 12.60 11.26 10.74
N THR A 21 12.35 11.29 9.44
CA THR A 21 11.04 11.60 8.88
C THR A 21 10.39 10.37 8.28
N SER A 22 9.08 10.24 8.43
CA SER A 22 8.30 9.16 7.83
C SER A 22 7.17 9.78 7.02
N ALA A 23 7.32 9.81 5.71
CA ALA A 23 6.39 10.53 4.85
C ALA A 23 6.25 9.95 3.45
N SER A 24 5.10 10.22 2.88
CA SER A 24 4.89 10.24 1.45
C SER A 24 5.08 11.67 0.96
N TRP A 25 5.74 11.88 -0.17
CA TRP A 25 5.95 13.17 -0.82
C TRP A 25 7.08 14.01 -0.17
N TYR A 26 7.14 15.31 -0.59
CA TYR A 26 8.01 16.34 -0.02
C TYR A 26 7.55 16.86 1.34
N ILE A 27 6.41 16.38 1.85
CA ILE A 27 5.97 16.66 3.21
C ILE A 27 7.03 16.09 4.16
N SER A 28 7.38 16.84 5.18
CA SER A 28 8.46 16.53 6.14
C SER A 28 9.89 16.56 5.56
N ARG A 29 10.13 17.44 4.58
CA ARG A 29 11.47 17.82 4.10
C ARG A 29 11.60 19.33 3.91
N GLY A 30 12.81 19.83 3.79
CA GLY A 30 13.09 21.26 3.59
C GLY A 30 12.87 22.14 4.84
N PHE A 31 12.96 21.56 6.03
CA PHE A 31 13.00 22.26 7.32
C PHE A 31 14.43 22.67 7.67
N ARG A 32 14.59 23.53 8.69
CA ARG A 32 15.90 24.00 9.13
C ARG A 32 16.56 22.95 10.02
N VAL A 33 17.84 22.70 9.76
CA VAL A 33 18.71 21.82 10.56
C VAL A 33 20.09 22.44 10.68
N ASN A 34 20.86 22.02 11.66
CA ASN A 34 22.28 22.30 11.72
C ASN A 34 23.00 21.51 10.60
N PRO A 35 24.07 22.03 9.97
CA PRO A 35 24.86 21.28 8.97
C PRO A 35 25.38 19.92 9.44
N LYS A 36 25.53 19.72 10.76
CA LYS A 36 25.94 18.44 11.36
C LYS A 36 24.77 17.47 11.60
N THR A 37 23.53 17.94 11.57
CA THR A 37 22.35 17.12 11.81
C THR A 37 22.18 16.11 10.68
N LYS A 38 22.08 14.83 11.02
CA LYS A 38 21.74 13.77 10.07
C LYS A 38 20.23 13.76 9.83
N VAL A 39 19.81 13.74 8.58
CA VAL A 39 18.39 13.65 8.20
C VAL A 39 18.14 12.35 7.46
N ILE A 40 17.37 11.45 8.05
CA ILE A 40 16.95 10.20 7.45
C ILE A 40 15.47 10.32 7.00
N CYS A 41 15.19 10.03 5.74
CA CYS A 41 13.83 10.01 5.24
C CYS A 41 13.36 8.57 4.96
N TYR A 42 12.46 8.06 5.82
CA TYR A 42 11.69 6.84 5.51
C TYR A 42 10.60 7.21 4.50
N CYS A 43 10.86 6.91 3.24
CA CYS A 43 10.02 7.31 2.13
C CYS A 43 8.99 6.23 1.80
N HIS A 44 7.71 6.54 2.00
CA HIS A 44 6.62 5.63 1.59
C HIS A 44 6.40 5.63 0.09
N THR A 45 6.50 6.80 -0.55
CA THR A 45 6.49 6.96 -2.01
C THR A 45 6.79 8.41 -2.39
N PRO A 46 7.52 8.68 -3.47
CA PRO A 46 7.53 9.98 -4.13
C PRO A 46 6.13 10.40 -4.56
N PRO A 47 5.83 11.71 -4.67
CA PRO A 47 4.47 12.20 -4.95
C PRO A 47 3.97 11.76 -6.32
N ARG A 48 3.11 10.75 -6.35
CA ARG A 48 2.58 10.12 -7.57
C ARG A 48 2.01 11.13 -8.57
N TYR A 49 1.29 12.15 -8.08
CA TYR A 49 0.64 13.14 -8.93
C TYR A 49 1.62 14.10 -9.63
N LEU A 50 2.83 14.28 -9.10
CA LEU A 50 3.88 15.07 -9.72
C LEU A 50 4.59 14.32 -10.85
N TYR A 51 4.58 12.99 -10.80
CA TYR A 51 5.35 12.12 -11.69
C TYR A 51 4.50 11.25 -12.61
N GLY A 52 3.23 11.63 -12.83
CA GLY A 52 2.35 11.00 -13.81
C GLY A 52 1.77 9.65 -13.41
N TYR A 53 1.83 9.27 -12.13
CA TYR A 53 1.17 8.06 -11.64
C TYR A 53 -0.32 8.31 -11.32
N PRO A 54 -1.17 7.29 -11.48
CA PRO A 54 -2.57 7.38 -11.09
C PRO A 54 -2.73 7.76 -9.61
N THR A 55 -3.68 8.63 -9.34
CA THR A 55 -4.04 9.05 -7.99
C THR A 55 -5.48 8.71 -7.67
N SER A 56 -5.83 8.70 -6.39
CA SER A 56 -7.18 8.40 -5.92
C SER A 56 -8.22 9.45 -6.31
N ILE A 57 -7.80 10.65 -6.75
CA ILE A 57 -8.69 11.78 -7.09
C ILE A 57 -8.39 12.23 -8.51
N GLU A 58 -9.39 12.11 -9.40
CA GLU A 58 -9.29 12.55 -10.80
C GLU A 58 -9.69 14.05 -10.95
N TRP A 59 -9.09 14.93 -10.14
CA TRP A 59 -9.38 16.36 -10.16
C TRP A 59 -8.90 17.07 -11.45
N GLN A 60 -8.02 16.45 -12.21
CA GLN A 60 -7.52 16.95 -13.51
C GLN A 60 -8.51 16.73 -14.67
N ARG A 61 -9.76 16.33 -14.40
CA ARG A 61 -10.80 16.15 -15.43
C ARG A 61 -11.13 17.46 -16.15
N TYR A 62 -11.06 18.58 -15.43
CA TYR A 62 -11.40 19.91 -15.96
C TYR A 62 -10.16 20.59 -16.53
N TRP A 63 -10.26 21.14 -17.75
CA TRP A 63 -9.13 21.74 -18.44
C TRP A 63 -8.48 22.92 -17.69
N PRO A 64 -9.22 23.87 -17.04
CA PRO A 64 -8.57 24.94 -16.29
C PRO A 64 -7.76 24.40 -15.10
N VAL A 65 -8.29 23.36 -14.46
CA VAL A 65 -7.59 22.67 -13.36
C VAL A 65 -6.32 21.98 -13.87
N ARG A 66 -6.32 21.43 -15.09
CA ARG A 66 -5.12 20.83 -15.70
C ARG A 66 -4.03 21.87 -15.94
N VAL A 67 -4.40 23.04 -16.51
CA VAL A 67 -3.44 24.13 -16.75
C VAL A 67 -2.83 24.62 -15.43
N TYR A 68 -3.68 24.95 -14.46
CA TYR A 68 -3.22 25.33 -13.12
C TYR A 68 -2.32 24.26 -12.49
N ALA A 69 -2.72 22.99 -12.56
CA ALA A 69 -1.94 21.89 -12.03
C ALA A 69 -0.59 21.73 -12.74
N THR A 70 -0.53 21.93 -14.04
CA THR A 70 0.74 21.82 -14.79
C THR A 70 1.75 22.84 -14.29
N ILE A 71 1.33 24.09 -14.13
CA ILE A 71 2.19 25.17 -13.61
C ILE A 71 2.61 24.89 -12.17
N VAL A 72 1.66 24.66 -11.28
CA VAL A 72 1.93 24.42 -9.86
C VAL A 72 2.77 23.16 -9.63
N ASN A 73 2.46 22.08 -10.33
CA ASN A 73 3.22 20.83 -10.22
C ASN A 73 4.64 20.98 -10.76
N HIS A 74 4.91 21.88 -11.68
CA HIS A 74 6.27 22.17 -12.13
C HIS A 74 7.11 22.70 -10.95
N PHE A 75 6.66 23.74 -10.28
CA PHE A 75 7.36 24.29 -9.11
C PHE A 75 7.45 23.30 -7.94
N LEU A 76 6.38 22.53 -7.70
CA LEU A 76 6.38 21.52 -6.67
C LEU A 76 7.36 20.37 -6.97
N ARG A 77 7.55 19.99 -8.24
CA ARG A 77 8.60 19.00 -8.63
C ARG A 77 10.00 19.53 -8.36
N MET A 78 10.24 20.80 -8.68
CA MET A 78 11.55 21.43 -8.38
C MET A 78 11.82 21.41 -6.88
N TYR A 79 10.84 21.83 -6.07
CA TYR A 79 10.98 21.79 -4.61
C TYR A 79 11.14 20.35 -4.08
N ASP A 80 10.34 19.40 -4.57
CA ASP A 80 10.42 18.00 -4.17
C ASP A 80 11.79 17.40 -4.47
N PHE A 81 12.35 17.69 -5.66
CA PHE A 81 13.70 17.27 -6.04
C PHE A 81 14.77 17.94 -5.17
N GLN A 82 14.73 19.27 -5.01
CA GLN A 82 15.71 20.01 -4.22
C GLN A 82 15.72 19.56 -2.76
N SER A 83 14.55 19.50 -2.12
CA SER A 83 14.44 19.04 -0.73
C SER A 83 14.88 17.58 -0.54
N ALA A 84 14.82 16.77 -1.59
CA ALA A 84 15.35 15.41 -1.56
C ALA A 84 16.88 15.37 -1.55
N GLN A 85 17.57 16.41 -2.08
CA GLN A 85 19.03 16.47 -2.04
C GLN A 85 19.57 16.83 -0.65
N GLU A 86 18.77 17.49 0.18
CA GLU A 86 19.12 17.89 1.56
C GLU A 86 19.06 16.71 2.56
N VAL A 87 18.44 15.59 2.18
CA VAL A 87 18.33 14.39 3.03
C VAL A 87 19.68 13.64 3.06
N THR A 88 20.17 13.31 4.24
CA THR A 88 21.43 12.55 4.40
C THR A 88 21.28 11.16 3.80
N ALA A 89 20.20 10.44 4.15
CA ALA A 89 19.96 9.10 3.65
C ALA A 89 18.46 8.80 3.47
N PHE A 90 18.14 8.00 2.46
CA PHE A 90 16.80 7.51 2.20
C PHE A 90 16.65 6.05 2.60
N ILE A 91 15.53 5.75 3.24
CA ILE A 91 15.01 4.40 3.41
C ILE A 91 13.75 4.27 2.54
N ALA A 92 13.69 3.25 1.72
CA ALA A 92 12.51 2.92 0.91
C ALA A 92 11.71 1.80 1.59
N ASN A 93 10.38 1.90 1.59
CA ASN A 93 9.51 0.86 2.15
C ASN A 93 9.39 -0.39 1.26
N SER A 94 9.97 -0.38 0.07
CA SER A 94 9.97 -1.49 -0.91
C SER A 94 11.00 -1.24 -2.01
N LYS A 95 11.37 -2.29 -2.74
CA LYS A 95 12.20 -2.16 -3.95
C LYS A 95 11.49 -1.31 -5.01
N ASN A 96 10.18 -1.45 -5.13
CA ASN A 96 9.35 -0.61 -6.02
C ASN A 96 9.48 0.88 -5.68
N VAL A 97 9.52 1.26 -4.41
CA VAL A 97 9.73 2.65 -4.01
C VAL A 97 11.20 3.06 -4.11
N GLN A 98 12.15 2.15 -3.86
CA GLN A 98 13.58 2.38 -4.11
C GLN A 98 13.84 2.77 -5.57
N GLU A 99 13.26 2.06 -6.54
CA GLU A 99 13.35 2.39 -7.96
C GLU A 99 12.78 3.79 -8.27
N ARG A 100 11.68 4.16 -7.60
CA ARG A 100 11.10 5.52 -7.75
C ARG A 100 12.01 6.60 -7.15
N ILE A 101 12.61 6.37 -5.99
CA ILE A 101 13.59 7.29 -5.38
C ILE A 101 14.75 7.48 -6.35
N ARG A 102 15.31 6.41 -6.86
CA ARG A 102 16.41 6.45 -7.84
C ARG A 102 16.00 7.21 -9.11
N LYS A 103 14.82 6.93 -9.64
CA LYS A 103 14.31 7.54 -10.88
C LYS A 103 14.04 9.05 -10.72
N PHE A 104 13.38 9.46 -9.62
CA PHE A 104 12.87 10.82 -9.48
C PHE A 104 13.80 11.74 -8.68
N TYR A 105 14.51 11.20 -7.69
CA TYR A 105 15.43 11.97 -6.86
C TYR A 105 16.90 11.78 -7.22
N ARG A 106 17.20 10.78 -8.07
CA ARG A 106 18.59 10.41 -8.42
C ARG A 106 19.43 10.13 -7.17
N ARG A 107 18.81 9.53 -6.15
CA ARG A 107 19.40 9.18 -4.87
C ARG A 107 19.33 7.67 -4.67
N ASP A 108 20.36 7.13 -4.03
CA ASP A 108 20.31 5.77 -3.53
C ASP A 108 19.48 5.68 -2.25
N SER A 109 19.00 4.49 -1.94
CA SER A 109 18.24 4.23 -0.72
C SER A 109 18.38 2.77 -0.29
N THR A 110 18.26 2.53 1.01
CA THR A 110 18.20 1.19 1.60
C THR A 110 16.75 0.75 1.71
N VAL A 111 16.44 -0.49 1.36
CA VAL A 111 15.08 -1.03 1.53
C VAL A 111 14.95 -1.58 2.95
N ILE A 112 14.00 -1.02 3.70
CA ILE A 112 13.53 -1.56 4.98
C ILE A 112 12.02 -1.65 4.89
N TYR A 113 11.50 -2.87 4.77
CA TYR A 113 10.06 -3.09 4.62
C TYR A 113 9.28 -2.62 5.85
N PRO A 114 8.05 -2.10 5.71
CA PRO A 114 7.27 -1.60 6.83
C PRO A 114 6.89 -2.71 7.82
N PRO A 115 6.67 -2.35 9.09
CA PRO A 115 6.35 -3.29 10.13
C PRO A 115 4.89 -3.76 10.05
N VAL A 116 4.68 -5.07 10.21
CA VAL A 116 3.36 -5.67 10.42
C VAL A 116 3.33 -6.37 11.78
N GLU A 117 2.21 -6.29 12.50
CA GLU A 117 2.01 -6.91 13.82
C GLU A 117 1.71 -8.43 13.65
N VAL A 118 2.67 -9.16 13.05
CA VAL A 118 2.48 -10.54 12.57
C VAL A 118 2.06 -11.48 13.70
N GLU A 119 2.78 -11.50 14.82
CA GLU A 119 2.51 -12.43 15.91
C GLU A 119 1.16 -12.12 16.59
N LYS A 120 0.79 -10.83 16.68
CA LYS A 120 -0.52 -10.43 17.18
C LYS A 120 -1.66 -10.94 16.30
N ILE A 121 -1.48 -10.91 14.98
CA ILE A 121 -2.47 -11.41 14.02
C ILE A 121 -2.54 -12.93 14.09
N ILE A 122 -1.40 -13.63 14.15
CA ILE A 122 -1.35 -15.10 14.30
C ILE A 122 -2.14 -15.52 15.53
N GLU A 123 -1.91 -14.90 16.68
CA GLU A 123 -2.60 -15.25 17.93
C GLU A 123 -4.11 -14.93 17.85
N ALA A 124 -4.47 -13.77 17.30
CA ALA A 124 -5.87 -13.36 17.17
C ALA A 124 -6.68 -14.23 16.17
N THR A 125 -6.00 -14.96 15.30
CA THR A 125 -6.63 -15.81 14.26
C THR A 125 -6.46 -17.30 14.51
N LYS A 126 -5.87 -17.67 15.64
CA LYS A 126 -5.66 -19.07 16.05
C LYS A 126 -7.00 -19.83 16.14
N GLY A 127 -7.06 -21.00 15.54
CA GLY A 127 -8.25 -21.86 15.55
C GLY A 127 -9.38 -21.40 14.61
N LEU A 128 -9.23 -20.30 13.88
CA LEU A 128 -10.23 -19.87 12.90
C LEU A 128 -10.13 -20.69 11.61
N SER A 129 -11.29 -21.16 11.15
CA SER A 129 -11.44 -21.87 9.88
C SER A 129 -11.92 -20.93 8.77
N PRO A 130 -11.54 -21.16 7.51
CA PRO A 130 -12.01 -20.36 6.39
C PRO A 130 -13.50 -20.56 6.15
N GLU A 131 -14.19 -19.44 5.96
CA GLU A 131 -15.53 -19.36 5.44
C GLU A 131 -15.50 -19.12 3.91
N ASN A 132 -16.62 -19.34 3.23
CA ASN A 132 -16.66 -19.21 1.77
C ASN A 132 -16.86 -17.75 1.32
N TYR A 133 -15.86 -16.90 1.57
CA TYR A 133 -15.78 -15.55 1.02
C TYR A 133 -14.34 -15.11 0.78
N PHE A 134 -14.19 -14.19 -0.17
CA PHE A 134 -12.94 -13.47 -0.41
C PHE A 134 -12.99 -12.11 0.29
N LEU A 135 -11.83 -11.57 0.68
CA LEU A 135 -11.74 -10.32 1.44
C LEU A 135 -10.94 -9.26 0.70
N ILE A 136 -11.45 -8.04 0.69
CA ILE A 136 -10.72 -6.82 0.35
C ILE A 136 -10.71 -5.93 1.58
N ALA A 137 -9.54 -5.47 2.02
CA ALA A 137 -9.39 -4.47 3.09
C ALA A 137 -8.58 -3.28 2.56
N SER A 138 -9.25 -2.19 2.21
CA SER A 138 -8.58 -0.98 1.68
C SER A 138 -9.53 0.21 1.68
N ARG A 139 -8.98 1.42 1.54
CA ARG A 139 -9.80 2.57 1.17
C ARG A 139 -10.53 2.29 -0.15
N ILE A 140 -11.81 2.60 -0.22
CA ILE A 140 -12.61 2.39 -1.43
C ILE A 140 -12.34 3.54 -2.40
N VAL A 141 -11.44 3.30 -3.34
CA VAL A 141 -11.04 4.23 -4.41
C VAL A 141 -10.84 3.47 -5.71
N GLY A 142 -11.02 4.13 -6.87
CA GLY A 142 -10.95 3.48 -8.18
C GLY A 142 -9.64 2.70 -8.44
N ALA A 143 -8.52 3.18 -7.91
CA ALA A 143 -7.22 2.53 -8.08
C ALA A 143 -7.07 1.19 -7.32
N LYS A 144 -8.06 0.79 -6.52
CA LYS A 144 -8.03 -0.46 -5.71
C LYS A 144 -8.76 -1.64 -6.36
N GLY A 145 -9.27 -1.49 -7.59
CA GLY A 145 -9.84 -2.60 -8.35
C GLY A 145 -11.18 -3.15 -7.84
N ILE A 146 -11.90 -2.38 -7.01
CA ILE A 146 -13.17 -2.85 -6.39
C ILE A 146 -14.26 -3.03 -7.43
N GLU A 147 -14.27 -2.22 -8.49
CA GLU A 147 -15.22 -2.34 -9.61
C GLU A 147 -15.05 -3.69 -10.33
N GLN A 148 -13.79 -4.06 -10.62
CA GLN A 148 -13.49 -5.37 -11.23
C GLN A 148 -13.85 -6.52 -10.29
N ALA A 149 -13.59 -6.37 -8.99
CA ALA A 149 -13.97 -7.36 -7.99
C ALA A 149 -15.48 -7.59 -7.96
N ALA A 150 -16.29 -6.52 -7.99
CA ALA A 150 -17.74 -6.61 -7.98
C ALA A 150 -18.29 -7.30 -9.25
N GLU A 151 -17.71 -7.03 -10.40
CA GLU A 151 -18.08 -7.70 -11.64
C GLU A 151 -17.71 -9.19 -11.64
N VAL A 152 -16.51 -9.52 -11.15
CA VAL A 152 -16.08 -10.93 -10.98
C VAL A 152 -16.95 -11.65 -9.97
N ALA A 153 -17.29 -11.03 -8.84
CA ALA A 153 -18.18 -11.62 -7.83
C ALA A 153 -19.50 -12.09 -8.44
N LYS A 154 -20.13 -11.24 -9.26
CA LYS A 154 -21.37 -11.54 -9.96
C LYS A 154 -21.20 -12.66 -11.01
N LYS A 155 -20.14 -12.59 -11.84
CA LYS A 155 -19.90 -13.57 -12.92
C LYS A 155 -19.51 -14.95 -12.39
N ALA A 156 -18.69 -14.99 -11.36
CA ALA A 156 -18.19 -16.22 -10.73
C ALA A 156 -19.10 -16.74 -9.61
N LYS A 157 -20.15 -15.99 -9.21
CA LYS A 157 -21.03 -16.28 -8.07
C LYS A 157 -20.26 -16.52 -6.77
N VAL A 158 -19.22 -15.71 -6.52
CA VAL A 158 -18.38 -15.80 -5.31
C VAL A 158 -18.65 -14.62 -4.37
N ARG A 159 -18.67 -14.89 -3.08
CA ARG A 159 -18.89 -13.85 -2.07
C ARG A 159 -17.61 -13.05 -1.84
N ILE A 160 -17.70 -11.72 -1.88
CA ILE A 160 -16.61 -10.80 -1.56
C ILE A 160 -17.08 -9.85 -0.46
N LYS A 161 -16.30 -9.79 0.63
CA LYS A 161 -16.48 -8.79 1.68
C LYS A 161 -15.47 -7.68 1.48
N VAL A 162 -15.94 -6.43 1.56
CA VAL A 162 -15.10 -5.23 1.37
C VAL A 162 -15.11 -4.42 2.64
N ILE A 163 -13.95 -4.31 3.28
CA ILE A 163 -13.71 -3.50 4.48
C ILE A 163 -13.01 -2.21 4.07
N GLY A 164 -13.52 -1.08 4.55
CA GLY A 164 -12.98 0.25 4.35
C GLY A 164 -14.03 1.28 4.01
N GLU A 165 -13.60 2.53 3.96
CA GLU A 165 -14.48 3.65 3.70
C GLU A 165 -14.24 4.24 2.30
N PRO A 166 -15.30 4.77 1.66
CA PRO A 166 -15.17 5.53 0.44
C PRO A 166 -14.26 6.75 0.64
N SER A 167 -13.34 6.96 -0.28
CA SER A 167 -12.44 8.11 -0.26
C SER A 167 -12.36 8.74 -1.63
N GLY A 168 -12.62 10.07 -1.70
CA GLY A 168 -12.65 10.83 -2.94
C GLY A 168 -14.05 11.11 -3.46
N LEU A 169 -14.18 12.27 -4.16
CA LEU A 169 -15.46 12.85 -4.61
C LEU A 169 -16.36 11.90 -5.42
N LYS A 170 -15.78 11.01 -6.23
CA LYS A 170 -16.54 10.07 -7.07
C LYS A 170 -17.32 9.01 -6.28
N TRP A 171 -16.86 8.68 -5.06
CA TRP A 171 -17.44 7.60 -4.27
C TRP A 171 -18.53 8.06 -3.33
N PHE A 172 -18.58 9.37 -3.02
CA PHE A 172 -19.67 9.98 -2.25
C PHE A 172 -20.97 10.12 -3.04
N GLY A 173 -20.93 10.04 -4.38
CA GLY A 173 -22.06 10.28 -5.29
C GLY A 173 -22.82 9.02 -5.73
N GLY A 174 -23.06 8.04 -4.88
CA GLY A 174 -23.92 6.88 -5.24
C GLY A 174 -23.24 5.77 -6.04
N LYS A 175 -21.98 5.93 -6.47
CA LYS A 175 -21.26 4.89 -7.24
C LYS A 175 -21.09 3.59 -6.45
N LEU A 176 -20.94 3.68 -5.12
CA LEU A 176 -20.86 2.52 -4.24
C LEU A 176 -22.15 1.70 -4.26
N ALA A 177 -23.32 2.37 -4.34
CA ALA A 177 -24.60 1.69 -4.38
C ALA A 177 -24.73 0.81 -5.63
N ASN A 178 -24.18 1.23 -6.77
CA ASN A 178 -24.20 0.46 -8.02
C ASN A 178 -23.29 -0.78 -7.99
N LEU A 179 -22.35 -0.85 -7.05
CA LEU A 179 -21.46 -2.01 -6.87
C LEU A 179 -22.02 -3.03 -5.89
N LYS A 180 -23.01 -2.65 -5.06
CA LYS A 180 -23.72 -3.58 -4.17
C LYS A 180 -24.52 -4.57 -5.02
N ASN A 181 -24.34 -5.84 -4.74
CA ASN A 181 -25.13 -6.93 -5.30
C ASN A 181 -25.15 -8.09 -4.29
N GLU A 182 -25.85 -9.16 -4.59
CA GLU A 182 -25.98 -10.33 -3.69
C GLU A 182 -24.65 -11.01 -3.32
N TYR A 183 -23.60 -10.76 -4.09
CA TYR A 183 -22.26 -11.35 -3.91
C TYR A 183 -21.24 -10.39 -3.24
N VAL A 184 -21.56 -9.09 -3.13
CA VAL A 184 -20.60 -8.09 -2.59
C VAL A 184 -21.19 -7.37 -1.39
N GLU A 185 -20.58 -7.58 -0.25
CA GLU A 185 -20.93 -6.97 1.03
C GLU A 185 -19.91 -5.90 1.40
N PHE A 186 -20.36 -4.65 1.62
CA PHE A 186 -19.55 -3.55 2.10
C PHE A 186 -19.76 -3.37 3.61
N LEU A 187 -18.72 -3.63 4.39
CA LEU A 187 -18.76 -3.63 5.87
C LEU A 187 -18.43 -2.27 6.49
N GLY A 188 -17.94 -1.30 5.66
CA GLY A 188 -17.47 -0.03 6.19
C GLY A 188 -16.16 -0.18 6.97
N ARG A 189 -15.96 0.73 7.93
CA ARG A 189 -14.81 0.66 8.83
C ARG A 189 -15.12 -0.29 9.97
N VAL A 190 -14.18 -1.17 10.27
CA VAL A 190 -14.24 -2.11 11.39
C VAL A 190 -13.07 -1.86 12.35
N SER A 191 -13.14 -2.39 13.56
CA SER A 191 -12.02 -2.39 14.50
C SER A 191 -10.90 -3.34 14.04
N ASP A 192 -9.67 -3.14 14.51
CA ASP A 192 -8.55 -4.05 14.21
C ASP A 192 -8.85 -5.49 14.61
N ARG A 193 -9.54 -5.70 15.75
CA ARG A 193 -9.95 -7.02 16.22
C ARG A 193 -10.90 -7.70 15.25
N GLU A 194 -11.89 -6.99 14.75
CA GLU A 194 -12.83 -7.51 13.74
C GLU A 194 -12.11 -7.76 12.41
N LEU A 195 -11.21 -6.86 12.01
CA LEU A 195 -10.41 -7.02 10.79
C LEU A 195 -9.60 -8.31 10.83
N TYR A 196 -8.94 -8.62 11.97
CA TYR A 196 -8.21 -9.88 12.14
C TYR A 196 -9.14 -11.10 12.04
N GLN A 197 -10.36 -11.03 12.59
CA GLN A 197 -11.35 -12.09 12.41
C GLN A 197 -11.72 -12.29 10.93
N TYR A 198 -11.92 -11.20 10.19
CA TYR A 198 -12.18 -11.26 8.76
C TYR A 198 -10.99 -11.84 7.97
N TYR A 199 -9.77 -11.45 8.30
CA TYR A 199 -8.58 -12.09 7.72
C TYR A 199 -8.56 -13.60 8.02
N GLY A 200 -8.73 -14.00 9.28
CA GLY A 200 -8.66 -15.41 9.69
C GLY A 200 -9.76 -16.29 9.09
N LYS A 201 -10.87 -15.71 8.67
CA LYS A 201 -12.03 -16.44 8.14
C LYS A 201 -12.18 -16.35 6.62
N CYS A 202 -11.46 -15.49 5.92
CA CYS A 202 -11.60 -15.44 4.47
C CYS A 202 -10.97 -16.66 3.79
N LYS A 203 -11.50 -17.05 2.63
CA LYS A 203 -10.91 -18.07 1.77
C LYS A 203 -9.58 -17.61 1.18
N ALA A 204 -9.53 -16.36 0.72
CA ALA A 204 -8.31 -15.66 0.29
C ALA A 204 -8.50 -14.14 0.35
N PHE A 205 -7.38 -13.42 0.43
CA PHE A 205 -7.36 -11.97 0.36
C PHE A 205 -7.15 -11.50 -1.08
N LEU A 206 -7.86 -10.44 -1.50
CA LEU A 206 -7.76 -9.85 -2.83
C LEU A 206 -7.00 -8.52 -2.80
N ALA A 207 -5.84 -8.48 -3.46
CA ALA A 207 -4.97 -7.32 -3.57
C ALA A 207 -4.92 -6.83 -5.02
N LEU A 208 -5.89 -6.00 -5.44
CA LEU A 208 -6.17 -5.71 -6.84
C LEU A 208 -5.57 -4.37 -7.34
N ALA A 209 -4.89 -3.62 -6.49
CA ALA A 209 -4.30 -2.34 -6.86
C ALA A 209 -3.14 -2.53 -7.85
N THR A 210 -3.13 -1.76 -8.95
CA THR A 210 -2.07 -1.86 -9.98
C THR A 210 -0.77 -1.16 -9.58
N ASN A 211 -0.82 -0.18 -8.70
CA ASN A 211 0.32 0.64 -8.27
C ASN A 211 0.44 0.69 -6.74
N GLU A 212 0.48 -0.47 -6.11
CA GLU A 212 0.71 -0.54 -4.66
C GLU A 212 2.19 -0.34 -4.34
N ASP A 213 2.49 0.42 -3.29
CA ASP A 213 3.88 0.70 -2.91
C ASP A 213 4.50 -0.50 -2.20
N PHE A 214 3.77 -1.13 -1.28
CA PHE A 214 4.18 -2.35 -0.57
C PHE A 214 3.02 -3.34 -0.40
N GLY A 215 1.91 -2.92 0.23
CA GLY A 215 0.75 -3.76 0.47
C GLY A 215 0.73 -4.41 1.85
N MET A 216 0.67 -3.63 2.91
CA MET A 216 0.63 -4.15 4.29
C MET A 216 -0.53 -5.11 4.53
N THR A 217 -1.73 -4.80 4.02
CA THR A 217 -2.95 -5.58 4.25
C THR A 217 -2.87 -7.03 3.73
N LEU A 218 -2.12 -7.25 2.64
CA LEU A 218 -1.90 -8.62 2.17
C LEU A 218 -0.93 -9.41 3.07
N VAL A 219 0.06 -8.73 3.67
CA VAL A 219 0.96 -9.36 4.65
C VAL A 219 0.19 -9.71 5.92
N GLU A 220 -0.76 -8.85 6.34
CA GLU A 220 -1.67 -9.13 7.44
C GLU A 220 -2.55 -10.36 7.16
N ALA A 221 -3.07 -10.49 5.93
CA ALA A 221 -3.83 -11.68 5.53
C ALA A 221 -2.95 -12.95 5.54
N MET A 222 -1.70 -12.86 5.06
CA MET A 222 -0.75 -13.98 5.16
C MET A 222 -0.39 -14.31 6.61
N ALA A 223 -0.27 -13.33 7.50
CA ALA A 223 -0.08 -13.56 8.94
C ALA A 223 -1.27 -14.31 9.55
N ALA A 224 -2.49 -14.05 9.08
CA ALA A 224 -3.67 -14.83 9.44
C ALA A 224 -3.71 -16.25 8.82
N GLY A 225 -2.66 -16.63 8.07
CA GLY A 225 -2.56 -17.93 7.39
C GLY A 225 -3.41 -18.03 6.13
N ARG A 226 -3.74 -16.90 5.48
CA ARG A 226 -4.59 -16.90 4.28
C ARG A 226 -3.80 -16.57 3.02
N PRO A 227 -4.03 -17.32 1.92
CA PRO A 227 -3.44 -17.02 0.64
C PRO A 227 -3.96 -15.71 0.05
N VAL A 228 -3.20 -15.18 -0.91
CA VAL A 228 -3.51 -13.90 -1.55
C VAL A 228 -3.68 -14.08 -3.05
N ILE A 229 -4.67 -13.42 -3.64
CA ILE A 229 -4.79 -13.22 -5.09
C ILE A 229 -4.46 -11.76 -5.37
N ALA A 230 -3.38 -11.50 -6.13
CA ALA A 230 -2.89 -10.15 -6.33
C ALA A 230 -2.62 -9.81 -7.80
N PHE A 231 -2.70 -8.51 -8.12
CA PHE A 231 -2.14 -8.01 -9.37
C PHE A 231 -0.61 -8.15 -9.36
N ARG A 232 -0.03 -8.63 -10.47
CA ARG A 232 1.44 -8.79 -10.62
C ARG A 232 2.10 -7.42 -10.85
N GLY A 233 2.17 -6.59 -9.83
CA GLY A 233 2.74 -5.25 -9.93
C GLY A 233 3.09 -4.62 -8.60
N GLY A 234 3.92 -3.59 -8.66
CA GLY A 234 4.35 -2.85 -7.48
C GLY A 234 4.98 -3.73 -6.40
N GLY A 235 4.78 -3.36 -5.15
CA GLY A 235 5.30 -4.05 -3.97
C GLY A 235 4.71 -5.46 -3.73
N TYR A 236 3.60 -5.81 -4.38
CA TYR A 236 3.04 -7.16 -4.26
C TYR A 236 3.99 -8.27 -4.74
N ARG A 237 4.84 -7.96 -5.74
CA ARG A 237 5.86 -8.88 -6.24
C ARG A 237 6.97 -9.20 -5.23
N GLU A 238 7.07 -8.39 -4.18
CA GLU A 238 8.10 -8.52 -3.15
C GLU A 238 7.61 -9.32 -1.94
N THR A 239 6.29 -9.41 -1.80
CA THR A 239 5.65 -9.97 -0.61
C THR A 239 5.09 -11.37 -0.84
N ILE A 240 4.63 -11.68 -2.06
CA ILE A 240 4.00 -12.95 -2.40
C ILE A 240 5.03 -13.89 -3.03
N VAL A 241 5.00 -15.15 -2.61
CA VAL A 241 5.66 -16.28 -3.27
C VAL A 241 4.59 -17.04 -4.04
N GLU A 242 4.65 -16.99 -5.37
CA GLU A 242 3.64 -17.58 -6.26
C GLU A 242 3.46 -19.06 -5.98
N GLU A 243 2.21 -19.55 -6.01
CA GLU A 243 1.76 -20.90 -5.69
C GLU A 243 2.03 -21.37 -4.25
N LYS A 244 2.91 -20.69 -3.51
CA LYS A 244 3.22 -21.00 -2.10
C LYS A 244 2.43 -20.16 -1.12
N THR A 245 2.22 -18.86 -1.41
CA THR A 245 1.47 -17.95 -0.54
C THR A 245 0.35 -17.21 -1.26
N GLY A 246 0.23 -17.38 -2.57
CA GLY A 246 -0.81 -16.76 -3.36
C GLY A 246 -0.61 -16.92 -4.85
N LEU A 247 -1.51 -16.33 -5.61
CA LEU A 247 -1.50 -16.33 -7.07
C LEU A 247 -1.51 -14.89 -7.63
N PHE A 248 -0.94 -14.73 -8.82
CA PHE A 248 -0.96 -13.44 -9.50
C PHE A 248 -1.83 -13.46 -10.76
N PHE A 249 -2.52 -12.33 -10.99
CA PHE A 249 -3.08 -12.01 -12.30
C PHE A 249 -2.30 -10.87 -12.97
N ASN A 250 -2.14 -10.93 -14.31
CA ASN A 250 -1.19 -10.09 -15.03
C ASN A 250 -1.79 -8.84 -15.67
N LYS A 251 -3.12 -8.83 -15.92
CA LYS A 251 -3.81 -7.68 -16.53
C LYS A 251 -4.93 -7.21 -15.60
N PRO A 252 -5.12 -5.90 -15.38
CA PRO A 252 -6.17 -5.39 -14.52
C PRO A 252 -7.53 -5.43 -15.24
N THR A 253 -7.92 -6.62 -15.69
CA THR A 253 -9.18 -6.88 -16.39
C THR A 253 -9.98 -7.97 -15.68
N VAL A 254 -11.29 -7.95 -15.87
CA VAL A 254 -12.21 -8.95 -15.33
C VAL A 254 -11.85 -10.36 -15.78
N GLU A 255 -11.50 -10.52 -17.05
CA GLU A 255 -11.13 -11.82 -17.65
C GLU A 255 -9.88 -12.41 -16.99
N SER A 256 -8.85 -11.56 -16.77
CA SER A 256 -7.62 -12.00 -16.11
C SER A 256 -7.87 -12.40 -14.65
N LEU A 257 -8.72 -11.66 -13.95
CA LEU A 257 -9.10 -11.96 -12.57
C LEU A 257 -9.98 -13.23 -12.52
N MET A 258 -10.94 -13.39 -13.43
CA MET A 258 -11.75 -14.60 -13.55
C MET A 258 -10.91 -15.87 -13.77
N ARG A 259 -9.86 -15.76 -14.60
CA ARG A 259 -8.96 -16.89 -14.84
C ARG A 259 -8.27 -17.32 -13.56
N VAL A 260 -7.72 -16.36 -12.79
CA VAL A 260 -7.01 -16.70 -11.55
C VAL A 260 -7.95 -17.19 -10.44
N PHE A 261 -9.22 -16.79 -10.46
CA PHE A 261 -10.21 -17.37 -9.55
C PHE A 261 -10.48 -18.85 -9.82
N ARG A 262 -10.49 -19.27 -11.10
CA ARG A 262 -10.61 -20.69 -11.48
C ARG A 262 -9.37 -21.47 -11.06
N GLU A 263 -8.19 -20.94 -11.38
CA GLU A 263 -6.91 -21.52 -10.97
C GLU A 263 -6.80 -21.65 -9.45
N PHE A 264 -7.27 -20.65 -8.70
CA PHE A 264 -7.30 -20.69 -7.25
C PHE A 264 -8.21 -21.81 -6.71
N GLY A 265 -9.27 -22.19 -7.42
CA GLY A 265 -10.11 -23.35 -7.07
C GLY A 265 -9.31 -24.65 -7.01
N GLU A 266 -8.26 -24.79 -7.84
CA GLU A 266 -7.44 -26.00 -7.93
C GLU A 266 -6.18 -25.96 -7.06
N VAL A 267 -5.55 -24.78 -6.96
CA VAL A 267 -4.27 -24.57 -6.28
C VAL A 267 -4.44 -24.02 -4.87
N GLY A 268 -5.47 -23.21 -4.64
CA GLY A 268 -5.64 -22.49 -3.38
C GLY A 268 -5.76 -23.38 -2.14
N GLU A 269 -6.34 -24.58 -2.28
CA GLU A 269 -6.46 -25.56 -1.21
C GLU A 269 -5.11 -26.23 -0.86
N LYS A 270 -4.14 -26.19 -1.77
CA LYS A 270 -2.79 -26.73 -1.57
C LYS A 270 -1.87 -25.75 -0.83
N ILE A 271 -2.24 -24.46 -0.80
CA ILE A 271 -1.46 -23.42 -0.08
C ILE A 271 -1.65 -23.63 1.42
N LYS A 272 -0.55 -23.95 2.08
CA LYS A 272 -0.57 -24.20 3.53
C LYS A 272 -0.61 -22.89 4.31
N PRO A 273 -1.48 -22.75 5.32
CA PRO A 273 -1.52 -21.57 6.18
C PRO A 273 -0.16 -21.21 6.79
N GLU A 274 0.66 -22.23 7.11
CA GLU A 274 1.97 -22.01 7.71
C GLU A 274 2.98 -21.39 6.75
N ASP A 275 2.94 -21.72 5.45
CA ASP A 275 3.75 -21.06 4.42
C ASP A 275 3.43 -19.57 4.33
N CYS A 276 2.15 -19.20 4.45
CA CYS A 276 1.71 -17.81 4.49
C CYS A 276 2.25 -17.08 5.73
N ARG A 277 2.15 -17.70 6.93
CA ARG A 277 2.65 -17.13 8.18
C ARG A 277 4.17 -16.96 8.16
N GLU A 278 4.89 -17.98 7.68
CA GLU A 278 6.35 -17.91 7.54
C GLU A 278 6.78 -16.75 6.63
N GLN A 279 6.10 -16.58 5.50
CA GLN A 279 6.37 -15.46 4.63
C GLN A 279 6.06 -14.12 5.29
N ALA A 280 4.94 -14.00 6.03
CA ALA A 280 4.58 -12.79 6.75
C ALA A 280 5.60 -12.41 7.83
N ARG A 281 6.21 -13.37 8.55
CA ARG A 281 7.24 -13.11 9.58
C ARG A 281 8.44 -12.35 9.04
N LYS A 282 8.75 -12.44 7.76
CA LYS A 282 9.80 -11.65 7.10
C LYS A 282 9.51 -10.14 7.10
N PHE A 283 8.31 -9.74 7.47
CA PHE A 283 7.86 -8.34 7.52
C PHE A 283 7.42 -7.94 8.95
N SER A 284 7.91 -8.67 9.97
CA SER A 284 7.55 -8.42 11.37
C SER A 284 8.07 -7.09 11.89
N LYS A 285 7.43 -6.60 12.95
CA LYS A 285 7.81 -5.37 13.65
C LYS A 285 9.19 -5.48 14.31
N GLU A 286 9.54 -6.65 14.80
CA GLU A 286 10.84 -6.92 15.44
C GLU A 286 11.97 -6.81 14.42
N ARG A 287 11.81 -7.41 13.24
CA ARG A 287 12.74 -7.27 12.12
C ARG A 287 12.91 -5.80 11.73
N PHE A 288 11.79 -5.06 11.55
CA PHE A 288 11.82 -3.64 11.21
C PHE A 288 12.61 -2.81 12.23
N LYS A 289 12.36 -3.01 13.54
CA LYS A 289 13.10 -2.32 14.60
C LYS A 289 14.60 -2.59 14.53
N LYS A 290 14.97 -3.86 14.33
CA LYS A 290 16.39 -4.26 14.22
C LYS A 290 17.06 -3.56 13.04
N GLU A 291 16.47 -3.66 11.84
CA GLU A 291 17.03 -3.05 10.63
C GLU A 291 17.11 -1.52 10.71
N MET A 292 16.11 -0.87 11.32
CA MET A 292 16.14 0.58 11.53
C MET A 292 17.25 1.00 12.48
N ILE A 293 17.47 0.29 13.59
CA ILE A 293 18.54 0.59 14.54
C ILE A 293 19.91 0.38 13.90
N GLU A 294 20.09 -0.73 13.17
CA GLU A 294 21.33 -1.03 12.46
C GLU A 294 21.63 0.05 11.41
N PHE A 295 20.64 0.47 10.64
CA PHE A 295 20.76 1.52 9.64
C PHE A 295 21.15 2.86 10.28
N VAL A 296 20.47 3.28 11.36
CA VAL A 296 20.76 4.53 12.06
C VAL A 296 22.20 4.54 12.62
N ARG A 297 22.68 3.40 13.11
CA ARG A 297 24.08 3.28 13.62
C ARG A 297 25.14 3.32 12.53
N SER A 298 24.77 3.00 11.29
CA SER A 298 25.71 2.96 10.15
C SER A 298 25.91 4.33 9.49
N ILE A 299 25.10 5.33 9.80
CA ILE A 299 25.16 6.70 9.30
C ILE A 299 25.91 7.59 10.30
#